data_e9846b3361adc866c356b2a7256de475
#
_entry.id   e9846b3361adc866c356b2a7256de475
#
_cell.length_a   1.000
_cell.length_b   1.000
_cell.length_c   1.000
_cell.angle_alpha   90.00
_cell.angle_beta   90.00
_cell.angle_gamma   90.00
#
_symmetry.space_group_name_H-M   'P 1'
#
loop_
_entity.id
_entity.type
_entity.pdbx_description
1 polymer ?
#
loop_
_entity_poly.entity_id
_entity_poly.type
_entity_poly.pdbx_seq_one_letter_code
_entity_poly.pdbx_strand_id
1 'polypeptide(L)'
;MSLPAPAVTRRQVLAALGVGAGAAAIASCSRSSSGDGRIRLAMFHAPEGKLNPLTDGLKLTRWSCAESLTRLNADGDAQELLATAWKRESETTWRLTLREGVTFHDGTALSAENAAAALTFAATAAKPPRVLDGVKLTAKADGKDLLLTTAAPHPLMPQRLSSPQLVILSPAAYPSSADGAIDPVGHGTGAFILKQANGSSGATLERNDKYWGTKATAPGIDVTYVPDGAARANALRTDTADIVEAVPVAQVGNIDKNLLHEVATPRTSTLYLNTRSGPFADPALRAAARNAVDPAALIKTVFEGHADSPVGLLGPAVPWAAELRAWKKETYPGASGAAATGKVPGATAAGTVPAGTAITLASYTDRPELGEMVPLLAQQLEAAGFKVTQDVREYNQIESEALAGKFHAVLVSRSTVLDSGDAVAYMTADFSSSGSYSMSGLHDEKVDAAISKAAATQPGDERRKAIMAAEQAILASGAAIPLAHERVIQGEAAGVSGAQRDPGERALITSATTVKK
;
A
#
# COMPACT_ATOMS: atom_id res chain seq x y z
N MET A 1 -73.97 0.00 31.62
CA MET A 1 -73.82 -0.11 30.16
C MET A 1 -72.72 0.88 29.76
N SER A 2 -71.47 0.40 29.65
CA SER A 2 -70.35 1.21 29.28
C SER A 2 -69.97 0.85 27.84
N LEU A 3 -69.91 1.86 26.97
CA LEU A 3 -69.48 1.71 25.56
C LEU A 3 -67.94 1.64 25.48
N PRO A 4 -67.36 0.79 24.65
CA PRO A 4 -65.89 0.72 24.50
C PRO A 4 -65.39 1.84 23.61
N ALA A 5 -64.18 2.39 23.96
CA ALA A 5 -63.44 3.38 23.19
C ALA A 5 -62.87 2.76 21.91
N PRO A 6 -62.78 3.50 20.79
CA PRO A 6 -62.21 3.00 19.54
C PRO A 6 -60.68 2.83 19.60
N ALA A 7 -60.22 1.68 19.12
CA ALA A 7 -58.79 1.35 19.01
C ALA A 7 -58.12 2.16 17.88
N VAL A 8 -57.13 2.96 18.21
CA VAL A 8 -56.29 3.69 17.25
C VAL A 8 -55.28 2.72 16.65
N THR A 9 -55.32 2.54 15.34
CA THR A 9 -54.38 1.63 14.63
C THR A 9 -53.01 2.29 14.38
N ARG A 10 -51.95 1.47 14.43
CA ARG A 10 -50.55 1.87 14.21
C ARG A 10 -50.31 2.72 12.96
N ARG A 11 -51.20 2.73 11.99
CA ARG A 11 -51.11 3.53 10.76
C ARG A 11 -51.47 5.01 10.95
N GLN A 12 -52.23 5.36 11.98
CA GLN A 12 -52.66 6.74 12.23
C GLN A 12 -51.67 7.53 13.10
N VAL A 13 -50.79 6.85 13.85
CA VAL A 13 -49.74 7.50 14.65
C VAL A 13 -48.51 7.89 13.79
N LEU A 14 -48.28 7.20 12.66
CA LEU A 14 -47.16 7.52 11.74
C LEU A 14 -47.45 8.67 10.75
N ALA A 15 -48.73 9.09 10.62
CA ALA A 15 -49.10 10.19 9.72
C ALA A 15 -49.06 11.58 10.38
N ALA A 16 -48.95 11.67 11.72
CA ALA A 16 -48.97 12.95 12.46
C ALA A 16 -47.61 13.47 12.92
N LEU A 17 -46.52 12.73 12.70
CA LEU A 17 -45.15 13.15 13.03
C LEU A 17 -44.27 13.49 11.82
N GLY A 18 -44.83 13.50 10.60
CA GLY A 18 -44.11 13.66 9.33
C GLY A 18 -44.05 15.07 8.73
N VAL A 19 -44.60 16.12 9.35
CA VAL A 19 -44.73 17.45 8.70
C VAL A 19 -44.05 18.59 9.49
N GLY A 20 -43.28 18.31 10.52
CA GLY A 20 -42.71 19.39 11.35
C GLY A 20 -41.17 19.47 11.43
N ALA A 21 -40.39 18.55 10.87
CA ALA A 21 -38.94 18.54 11.06
C ALA A 21 -38.10 18.41 9.78
N GLY A 22 -38.70 18.51 8.60
CA GLY A 22 -38.04 18.27 7.30
C GLY A 22 -37.54 19.52 6.57
N ALA A 23 -37.71 20.73 7.10
CA ALA A 23 -37.40 21.95 6.35
C ALA A 23 -36.22 22.78 6.84
N ALA A 24 -35.49 22.33 7.87
CA ALA A 24 -34.37 23.12 8.45
C ALA A 24 -32.98 22.49 8.34
N ALA A 25 -32.83 21.29 7.75
CA ALA A 25 -31.56 20.57 7.66
C ALA A 25 -30.98 20.50 6.23
N ILE A 26 -31.56 21.14 5.22
CA ILE A 26 -31.07 21.09 3.83
C ILE A 26 -30.38 22.41 3.40
N ALA A 27 -30.07 23.31 4.33
CA ALA A 27 -29.50 24.62 3.98
C ALA A 27 -28.03 24.80 4.36
N SER A 28 -27.24 23.74 4.57
CA SER A 28 -25.79 23.89 4.79
C SER A 28 -24.92 22.89 4.01
N CYS A 29 -25.42 22.24 2.96
CA CYS A 29 -24.53 21.79 1.90
C CYS A 29 -24.20 23.03 1.08
N SER A 30 -23.17 23.75 1.48
CA SER A 30 -22.52 24.73 0.61
C SER A 30 -22.20 23.99 -0.69
N ARG A 31 -22.96 24.28 -1.74
CA ARG A 31 -22.52 24.03 -3.11
C ARG A 31 -21.13 24.64 -3.20
N SER A 32 -20.07 23.84 -3.13
CA SER A 32 -18.79 24.24 -3.66
C SER A 32 -19.07 24.63 -5.10
N SER A 33 -18.96 25.90 -5.39
CA SER A 33 -19.25 26.43 -6.72
C SER A 33 -18.34 25.69 -7.68
N SER A 34 -18.94 25.00 -8.66
CA SER A 34 -18.25 24.30 -9.74
C SER A 34 -17.48 25.27 -10.64
N GLY A 35 -16.52 26.04 -10.10
CA GLY A 35 -15.86 27.11 -10.84
C GLY A 35 -14.59 27.68 -10.20
N ASP A 36 -14.21 27.26 -9.00
CA ASP A 36 -13.07 27.83 -8.27
C ASP A 36 -11.70 27.23 -8.62
N GLY A 37 -11.66 26.16 -9.46
CA GLY A 37 -10.44 25.48 -9.87
C GLY A 37 -9.81 24.58 -8.80
N ARG A 38 -10.48 24.38 -7.65
CA ARG A 38 -10.02 23.45 -6.60
C ARG A 38 -10.21 22.02 -7.08
N ILE A 39 -9.32 21.14 -6.63
CA ILE A 39 -9.36 19.69 -6.94
C ILE A 39 -10.23 18.98 -5.91
N ARG A 40 -11.32 18.35 -6.34
CA ARG A 40 -12.18 17.51 -5.50
C ARG A 40 -11.70 16.07 -5.57
N LEU A 41 -11.18 15.55 -4.46
CA LEU A 41 -10.59 14.21 -4.37
C LEU A 41 -11.47 13.30 -3.50
N ALA A 42 -11.93 12.18 -4.05
CA ALA A 42 -12.57 11.11 -3.29
C ALA A 42 -11.60 9.97 -3.02
N MET A 43 -11.31 9.71 -1.75
CA MET A 43 -10.38 8.69 -1.30
C MET A 43 -11.07 7.51 -0.62
N PHE A 44 -10.43 6.34 -0.69
CA PHE A 44 -10.96 5.10 -0.14
C PHE A 44 -10.85 5.05 1.39
N HIS A 45 -9.65 5.25 1.93
CA HIS A 45 -9.38 5.09 3.36
C HIS A 45 -9.32 6.43 4.09
N ALA A 46 -10.17 6.59 5.11
CA ALA A 46 -9.98 7.62 6.12
C ALA A 46 -8.69 7.37 6.94
N PRO A 47 -8.10 8.40 7.56
CA PRO A 47 -6.97 8.21 8.46
C PRO A 47 -7.41 7.48 9.74
N GLU A 48 -6.52 6.70 10.32
CA GLU A 48 -6.75 6.05 11.61
C GLU A 48 -6.79 7.04 12.79
N GLY A 49 -6.32 8.26 12.58
CA GLY A 49 -6.25 9.30 13.61
C GLY A 49 -6.25 10.71 13.00
N LYS A 50 -5.36 11.57 13.50
CA LYS A 50 -5.22 12.97 13.09
C LYS A 50 -4.22 13.17 11.93
N LEU A 51 -4.15 12.26 10.96
CA LEU A 51 -3.14 12.27 9.90
C LEU A 51 -1.70 12.22 10.45
N ASN A 52 -1.48 11.43 11.51
CA ASN A 52 -0.15 11.20 12.05
C ASN A 52 0.77 10.66 10.95
N PRO A 53 1.87 11.31 10.59
CA PRO A 53 2.75 10.85 9.52
C PRO A 53 3.33 9.46 9.75
N LEU A 54 3.53 9.02 10.99
CA LEU A 54 4.06 7.68 11.30
C LEU A 54 3.11 6.55 10.86
N THR A 55 1.81 6.84 10.68
CA THR A 55 0.78 5.89 10.20
C THR A 55 0.16 6.33 8.87
N ASP A 56 -0.16 7.61 8.73
CA ASP A 56 -0.91 8.19 7.61
C ASP A 56 -0.04 9.02 6.64
N GLY A 57 1.29 8.94 6.74
CA GLY A 57 2.22 9.75 5.96
C GLY A 57 2.00 9.66 4.46
N LEU A 58 1.52 8.51 3.97
CA LEU A 58 1.18 8.31 2.56
C LEU A 58 0.14 9.33 2.06
N LYS A 59 -0.87 9.68 2.86
CA LYS A 59 -1.86 10.70 2.49
C LYS A 59 -1.21 12.07 2.31
N LEU A 60 -0.29 12.42 3.22
CA LEU A 60 0.41 13.71 3.20
C LEU A 60 1.29 13.89 1.96
N THR A 61 1.99 12.84 1.53
CA THR A 61 2.80 12.87 0.30
C THR A 61 1.92 12.85 -0.95
N ARG A 62 0.84 12.08 -0.98
CA ARG A 62 -0.11 11.99 -2.09
C ARG A 62 -0.80 13.33 -2.40
N TRP A 63 -0.94 14.18 -1.40
CA TRP A 63 -1.49 15.54 -1.56
C TRP A 63 -0.39 16.60 -1.75
N SER A 64 0.88 16.21 -1.84
CA SER A 64 2.02 17.13 -1.90
C SER A 64 1.99 18.19 -0.80
N CYS A 65 1.59 17.83 0.43
CA CYS A 65 1.60 18.75 1.57
C CYS A 65 2.78 18.53 2.51
N ALA A 66 3.37 17.34 2.54
CA ALA A 66 4.59 17.08 3.30
C ALA A 66 5.58 16.26 2.44
N GLU A 67 6.87 16.47 2.68
CA GLU A 67 7.94 15.87 1.89
C GLU A 67 8.92 15.13 2.80
N SER A 68 9.47 14.03 2.29
CA SER A 68 10.56 13.27 2.89
C SER A 68 11.92 13.82 2.44
N LEU A 69 13.02 13.30 3.00
CA LEU A 69 14.37 13.77 2.61
C LEU A 69 14.72 13.41 1.18
N THR A 70 14.30 12.25 0.72
CA THR A 70 14.50 11.75 -0.65
C THR A 70 13.17 11.28 -1.24
N ARG A 71 13.13 11.01 -2.53
CA ARG A 71 12.03 10.32 -3.21
C ARG A 71 12.59 9.13 -3.99
N LEU A 72 11.73 8.26 -4.50
CA LEU A 72 12.14 7.17 -5.39
C LEU A 72 11.79 7.49 -6.84
N ASN A 73 12.63 7.03 -7.77
CA ASN A 73 12.27 6.89 -9.17
C ASN A 73 11.47 5.58 -9.39
N ALA A 74 11.08 5.32 -10.65
CA ALA A 74 10.35 4.11 -11.02
C ALA A 74 11.11 2.80 -10.74
N ASP A 75 12.44 2.85 -10.68
CA ASP A 75 13.30 1.70 -10.40
C ASP A 75 13.54 1.47 -8.90
N GLY A 76 13.01 2.33 -8.03
CA GLY A 76 13.22 2.28 -6.60
C GLY A 76 14.53 2.91 -6.12
N ASP A 77 15.24 3.64 -6.99
CA ASP A 77 16.47 4.34 -6.61
C ASP A 77 16.14 5.71 -5.99
N ALA A 78 16.91 6.08 -4.96
CA ALA A 78 16.73 7.36 -4.29
C ALA A 78 17.08 8.55 -5.21
N GLN A 79 16.21 9.55 -5.20
CA GLN A 79 16.34 10.81 -5.91
C GLN A 79 16.28 11.98 -4.93
N GLU A 80 16.85 13.12 -5.31
CA GLU A 80 16.81 14.35 -4.53
C GLU A 80 15.38 14.81 -4.23
N LEU A 81 15.18 15.33 -3.02
CA LEU A 81 13.98 16.05 -2.61
C LEU A 81 14.38 17.13 -1.59
N LEU A 82 14.13 16.97 -0.28
CA LEU A 82 14.65 17.88 0.75
C LEU A 82 16.15 17.70 1.01
N ALA A 83 16.70 16.54 0.72
CA ALA A 83 18.16 16.32 0.60
C ALA A 83 18.58 16.41 -0.87
N THR A 84 19.67 17.12 -1.15
CA THR A 84 20.22 17.32 -2.51
C THR A 84 21.45 16.46 -2.78
N ALA A 85 22.08 15.92 -1.75
CA ALA A 85 23.18 14.99 -1.87
C ALA A 85 23.27 14.10 -0.63
N TRP A 86 23.89 12.93 -0.79
CA TRP A 86 24.22 12.03 0.32
C TRP A 86 25.49 11.26 0.04
N LYS A 87 26.20 10.98 1.12
CA LYS A 87 27.45 10.22 1.08
C LYS A 87 27.49 9.24 2.24
N ARG A 88 27.84 7.99 1.96
CA ARG A 88 28.13 7.01 2.99
C ARG A 88 29.56 7.22 3.48
N GLU A 89 29.73 7.65 4.73
CA GLU A 89 31.02 7.91 5.34
C GLU A 89 31.66 6.66 5.95
N SER A 90 30.79 5.75 6.44
CA SER A 90 31.20 4.43 6.93
C SER A 90 30.09 3.41 6.65
N GLU A 91 30.26 2.18 7.08
CA GLU A 91 29.22 1.15 6.96
C GLU A 91 27.92 1.53 7.66
N THR A 92 27.99 2.30 8.72
CA THR A 92 26.88 2.69 9.58
C THR A 92 26.57 4.19 9.59
N THR A 93 27.32 5.01 8.83
CA THR A 93 27.20 6.47 8.87
C THR A 93 26.95 7.06 7.50
N TRP A 94 25.93 7.91 7.42
CA TRP A 94 25.55 8.66 6.23
C TRP A 94 25.51 10.15 6.53
N ARG A 95 26.04 10.95 5.62
CA ARG A 95 25.95 12.40 5.59
C ARG A 95 25.00 12.83 4.49
N LEU A 96 24.04 13.71 4.79
CA LEU A 96 23.11 14.27 3.83
C LEU A 96 23.24 15.79 3.82
N THR A 97 23.31 16.38 2.63
CA THR A 97 23.24 17.84 2.45
C THR A 97 21.81 18.22 2.17
N LEU A 98 21.26 19.15 2.96
CA LEU A 98 19.89 19.60 2.83
C LEU A 98 19.75 20.72 1.79
N ARG A 99 18.57 20.81 1.18
CA ARG A 99 18.18 21.86 0.25
C ARG A 99 18.09 23.19 0.98
N GLU A 100 18.78 24.21 0.46
CA GLU A 100 18.73 25.57 0.99
C GLU A 100 17.45 26.30 0.53
N GLY A 101 16.98 27.26 1.32
CA GLY A 101 15.83 28.11 1.00
C GLY A 101 14.45 27.46 1.18
N VAL A 102 14.38 26.23 1.70
CA VAL A 102 13.11 25.58 2.03
C VAL A 102 12.57 26.15 3.33
N THR A 103 11.27 26.50 3.33
CA THR A 103 10.53 26.86 4.53
C THR A 103 9.33 25.95 4.74
N PHE A 104 9.05 25.62 5.98
CA PHE A 104 7.80 24.97 6.36
C PHE A 104 6.61 25.91 6.16
N HIS A 105 5.41 25.40 6.17
CA HIS A 105 4.18 26.16 5.97
C HIS A 105 3.94 27.22 7.06
N ASP A 106 4.47 27.03 8.26
CA ASP A 106 4.45 27.97 9.37
C ASP A 106 5.52 29.09 9.26
N GLY A 107 6.37 29.04 8.23
CA GLY A 107 7.45 29.99 7.96
C GLY A 107 8.79 29.64 8.61
N THR A 108 8.87 28.59 9.42
CA THR A 108 10.15 28.08 9.98
C THR A 108 11.04 27.57 8.84
N ALA A 109 12.33 27.87 8.88
CA ALA A 109 13.28 27.36 7.88
C ALA A 109 13.60 25.86 8.11
N LEU A 110 13.74 25.10 7.03
CA LEU A 110 14.32 23.75 7.10
C LEU A 110 15.80 23.86 7.50
N SER A 111 16.19 23.11 8.51
CA SER A 111 17.57 23.01 8.98
C SER A 111 17.93 21.57 9.31
N ALA A 112 19.25 21.29 9.44
CA ALA A 112 19.72 19.98 9.85
C ALA A 112 19.23 19.59 11.26
N GLU A 113 19.11 20.58 12.18
CA GLU A 113 18.57 20.38 13.51
C GLU A 113 17.11 19.93 13.47
N ASN A 114 16.29 20.61 12.66
CA ASN A 114 14.86 20.30 12.55
C ASN A 114 14.63 18.93 11.91
N ALA A 115 15.40 18.60 10.86
CA ALA A 115 15.35 17.28 10.24
C ALA A 115 15.84 16.17 11.19
N ALA A 116 16.91 16.43 11.95
CA ALA A 116 17.40 15.48 12.96
C ALA A 116 16.38 15.24 14.06
N ALA A 117 15.71 16.30 14.54
CA ALA A 117 14.67 16.19 15.56
C ALA A 117 13.47 15.36 15.06
N ALA A 118 13.00 15.59 13.83
CA ALA A 118 11.91 14.84 13.20
C ALA A 118 12.24 13.34 13.10
N LEU A 119 13.43 12.99 12.60
CA LEU A 119 13.86 11.60 12.48
C LEU A 119 14.10 10.94 13.85
N THR A 120 14.64 11.68 14.80
CA THR A 120 14.81 11.19 16.17
C THR A 120 13.46 10.89 16.81
N PHE A 121 12.47 11.77 16.64
CA PHE A 121 11.11 11.51 17.11
C PHE A 121 10.55 10.22 16.49
N ALA A 122 10.65 10.06 15.18
CA ALA A 122 10.17 8.85 14.51
C ALA A 122 10.87 7.57 15.01
N ALA A 123 12.19 7.65 15.26
CA ALA A 123 12.98 6.50 15.72
C ALA A 123 12.72 6.13 17.19
N THR A 124 12.29 7.08 18.01
CA THR A 124 12.05 6.90 19.46
C THR A 124 10.57 6.89 19.84
N ALA A 125 9.66 6.98 18.86
CA ALA A 125 8.22 6.91 19.08
C ALA A 125 7.84 5.59 19.79
N ALA A 126 6.76 5.60 20.55
CA ALA A 126 6.24 4.39 21.22
C ALA A 126 5.93 3.24 20.23
N LYS A 127 5.55 3.60 19.01
CA LYS A 127 5.43 2.70 17.85
C LYS A 127 6.20 3.31 16.68
N PRO A 128 7.48 3.01 16.53
CA PRO A 128 8.26 3.49 15.38
C PRO A 128 7.65 3.01 14.06
N PRO A 129 7.79 3.78 12.98
CA PRO A 129 7.30 3.35 11.67
C PRO A 129 8.07 2.12 11.19
N ARG A 130 7.37 1.20 10.52
CA ARG A 130 7.92 -0.09 10.03
C ARG A 130 9.19 0.08 9.20
N VAL A 131 9.32 1.16 8.45
CA VAL A 131 10.54 1.46 7.67
C VAL A 131 11.80 1.55 8.53
N LEU A 132 11.67 1.78 9.84
CA LEU A 132 12.76 1.83 10.82
C LEU A 132 12.94 0.54 11.61
N ASP A 133 12.18 -0.51 11.34
CA ASP A 133 12.32 -1.80 12.02
C ASP A 133 13.76 -2.32 11.90
N GLY A 134 14.38 -2.64 13.04
CA GLY A 134 15.75 -3.13 13.11
C GLY A 134 16.86 -2.11 12.81
N VAL A 135 16.52 -0.85 12.49
CA VAL A 135 17.52 0.15 12.04
C VAL A 135 18.28 0.80 13.19
N LYS A 136 17.65 1.07 14.32
CA LYS A 136 18.22 1.83 15.45
C LYS A 136 18.92 3.12 14.98
N LEU A 137 18.13 4.00 14.36
CA LEU A 137 18.59 5.24 13.78
C LEU A 137 18.93 6.30 14.85
N THR A 138 20.06 6.97 14.68
CA THR A 138 20.42 8.21 15.37
C THR A 138 20.63 9.31 14.35
N ALA A 139 20.00 10.46 14.53
CA ALA A 139 20.14 11.62 13.66
C ALA A 139 20.71 12.82 14.42
N LYS A 140 21.65 13.54 13.82
CA LYS A 140 22.26 14.75 14.40
C LYS A 140 22.56 15.77 13.31
N ALA A 141 22.48 17.05 13.66
CA ALA A 141 23.03 18.10 12.82
C ALA A 141 24.56 18.16 12.96
N ASP A 142 25.25 18.39 11.84
CA ASP A 142 26.68 18.66 11.77
C ASP A 142 26.89 19.85 10.83
N GLY A 143 26.84 21.04 11.40
CA GLY A 143 26.73 22.28 10.64
C GLY A 143 25.43 22.32 9.84
N LYS A 144 25.53 22.48 8.53
CA LYS A 144 24.37 22.47 7.61
C LYS A 144 23.94 21.07 7.17
N ASP A 145 24.76 20.06 7.45
CA ASP A 145 24.53 18.68 7.04
C ASP A 145 23.80 17.89 8.13
N LEU A 146 23.07 16.87 7.69
CA LEU A 146 22.43 15.89 8.57
C LEU A 146 23.27 14.63 8.60
N LEU A 147 23.73 14.25 9.79
CA LEU A 147 24.48 13.02 10.03
C LEU A 147 23.55 11.95 10.59
N LEU A 148 23.49 10.80 9.92
CA LEU A 148 22.72 9.63 10.31
C LEU A 148 23.63 8.48 10.67
N THR A 149 23.39 7.85 11.82
CA THR A 149 24.15 6.67 12.27
C THR A 149 23.18 5.55 12.62
N THR A 150 23.56 4.32 12.28
CA THR A 150 22.79 3.10 12.54
C THR A 150 23.63 2.09 13.31
N ALA A 151 22.98 1.19 14.07
CA ALA A 151 23.69 0.17 14.85
C ALA A 151 24.32 -0.94 13.98
N ALA A 152 23.82 -1.12 12.75
CA ALA A 152 24.32 -2.11 11.78
C ALA A 152 24.40 -1.46 10.38
N PRO A 153 25.16 -2.03 9.44
CA PRO A 153 25.25 -1.52 8.07
C PRO A 153 23.90 -1.42 7.39
N HIS A 154 23.56 -0.24 6.84
CA HIS A 154 22.35 0.00 6.06
C HIS A 154 22.69 0.68 4.73
N PRO A 155 22.92 -0.10 3.66
CA PRO A 155 23.32 0.45 2.35
C PRO A 155 22.19 1.23 1.65
N LEU A 156 20.93 1.01 2.03
CA LEU A 156 19.75 1.64 1.45
C LEU A 156 19.17 2.77 2.33
N MET A 157 20.00 3.45 3.11
CA MET A 157 19.51 4.55 3.94
C MET A 157 18.81 5.65 3.11
N PRO A 158 19.34 6.11 1.96
CA PRO A 158 18.65 7.10 1.14
C PRO A 158 17.26 6.64 0.68
N GLN A 159 17.10 5.37 0.29
CA GLN A 159 15.80 4.80 -0.08
C GLN A 159 14.84 4.78 1.11
N ARG A 160 15.30 4.41 2.31
CA ARG A 160 14.46 4.43 3.53
C ARG A 160 13.96 5.83 3.86
N LEU A 161 14.79 6.85 3.66
CA LEU A 161 14.45 8.25 3.88
C LEU A 161 13.43 8.82 2.88
N SER A 162 13.05 8.05 1.87
CA SER A 162 11.94 8.38 0.96
C SER A 162 10.56 7.94 1.50
N SER A 163 10.54 7.20 2.61
CA SER A 163 9.28 6.71 3.17
C SER A 163 8.34 7.86 3.52
N PRO A 164 7.07 7.78 3.12
CA PRO A 164 6.04 8.72 3.55
C PRO A 164 5.89 8.82 5.07
N GLN A 165 6.27 7.77 5.80
CA GLN A 165 6.26 7.76 7.27
C GLN A 165 7.38 8.62 7.89
N LEU A 166 8.37 9.03 7.07
CA LEU A 166 9.51 9.85 7.49
C LEU A 166 9.49 11.25 6.86
N VAL A 167 8.30 11.78 6.54
CA VAL A 167 8.17 13.17 6.11
C VAL A 167 8.67 14.11 7.20
N ILE A 168 9.27 15.20 6.79
CA ILE A 168 9.81 16.21 7.71
C ILE A 168 8.78 17.31 7.90
N LEU A 169 8.36 17.50 9.13
CA LEU A 169 7.47 18.58 9.53
C LEU A 169 8.23 19.63 10.38
N SER A 170 7.66 20.81 10.54
CA SER A 170 8.25 21.83 11.39
C SER A 170 8.27 21.38 12.86
N PRO A 171 9.16 21.92 13.71
CA PRO A 171 9.24 21.53 15.11
C PRO A 171 7.94 21.68 15.89
N ALA A 172 7.09 22.64 15.50
CA ALA A 172 5.80 22.89 16.15
C ALA A 172 4.78 21.75 15.94
N ALA A 173 4.97 20.89 14.94
CA ALA A 173 4.13 19.72 14.69
C ALA A 173 4.29 18.63 15.75
N TYR A 174 5.46 18.55 16.37
CA TYR A 174 5.82 17.46 17.26
C TYR A 174 5.46 17.78 18.71
N PRO A 175 4.81 16.85 19.42
CA PRO A 175 4.49 17.05 20.84
C PRO A 175 5.76 17.03 21.69
N SER A 176 5.68 17.62 22.88
CA SER A 176 6.78 17.62 23.87
C SER A 176 7.02 16.25 24.52
N SER A 177 6.12 15.29 24.35
CA SER A 177 6.24 13.92 24.85
C SER A 177 6.15 12.90 23.72
N ALA A 178 6.85 11.77 23.82
CA ALA A 178 6.87 10.71 22.82
C ALA A 178 5.49 10.04 22.58
N ASP A 179 4.58 10.15 23.54
CA ASP A 179 3.22 9.59 23.45
C ASP A 179 2.19 10.59 22.87
N GLY A 180 2.62 11.82 22.60
CA GLY A 180 1.75 12.84 22.02
C GLY A 180 1.51 12.63 20.52
N ALA A 181 0.36 13.11 20.06
CA ALA A 181 0.02 13.06 18.64
C ALA A 181 0.78 14.15 17.85
N ILE A 182 1.37 13.78 16.72
CA ILE A 182 1.93 14.74 15.76
C ILE A 182 0.77 15.46 15.06
N ASP A 183 0.87 16.77 14.90
CA ASP A 183 -0.10 17.59 14.16
C ASP A 183 0.50 18.06 12.82
N PRO A 184 0.10 17.54 11.68
CA PRO A 184 0.62 17.96 10.39
C PRO A 184 -0.03 19.24 9.83
N VAL A 185 -1.09 19.77 10.46
CA VAL A 185 -1.84 20.93 9.97
C VAL A 185 -0.98 22.19 9.97
N GLY A 186 -0.66 22.70 8.79
CA GLY A 186 0.18 23.89 8.61
C GLY A 186 1.68 23.68 8.84
N HIS A 187 2.16 22.44 8.90
CA HIS A 187 3.54 22.13 9.30
C HIS A 187 4.40 21.40 8.26
N GLY A 188 3.88 21.15 7.05
CA GLY A 188 4.65 20.53 5.96
C GLY A 188 5.54 21.51 5.20
N THR A 189 6.15 21.03 4.11
CA THR A 189 7.01 21.80 3.19
C THR A 189 6.46 21.87 1.77
N GLY A 190 5.40 21.13 1.46
CA GLY A 190 4.96 20.83 0.11
C GLY A 190 4.22 21.96 -0.62
N ALA A 191 3.77 21.64 -1.85
CA ALA A 191 3.08 22.58 -2.73
C ALA A 191 1.66 22.96 -2.26
N PHE A 192 1.06 22.17 -1.36
CA PHE A 192 -0.23 22.47 -0.73
C PHE A 192 -0.09 22.47 0.80
N ILE A 193 -0.78 23.39 1.43
CA ILE A 193 -0.83 23.55 2.91
C ILE A 193 -2.06 22.80 3.42
N LEU A 194 -1.89 21.82 4.27
CA LEU A 194 -3.01 21.21 5.00
C LEU A 194 -3.56 22.25 5.97
N LYS A 195 -4.78 22.73 5.72
CA LYS A 195 -5.45 23.74 6.54
C LYS A 195 -6.34 23.12 7.59
N GLN A 196 -6.97 21.99 7.23
CA GLN A 196 -7.95 21.34 8.10
C GLN A 196 -7.97 19.84 7.86
N ALA A 197 -7.98 19.08 8.95
CA ALA A 197 -8.21 17.64 8.95
C ALA A 197 -9.51 17.37 9.72
N ASN A 198 -10.53 16.86 9.00
CA ASN A 198 -11.89 16.69 9.53
C ASN A 198 -12.17 15.23 9.92
N GLY A 199 -11.17 14.54 10.50
CA GLY A 199 -11.26 13.14 10.90
C GLY A 199 -11.62 12.23 9.71
N SER A 200 -12.66 11.43 9.86
CA SER A 200 -13.14 10.50 8.81
C SER A 200 -13.96 11.18 7.70
N SER A 201 -14.24 12.48 7.78
CA SER A 201 -15.02 13.19 6.76
C SER A 201 -14.18 13.67 5.60
N GLY A 202 -12.94 14.14 5.85
CA GLY A 202 -12.09 14.66 4.79
C GLY A 202 -11.00 15.60 5.28
N ALA A 203 -10.42 16.36 4.35
CA ALA A 203 -9.41 17.36 4.62
C ALA A 203 -9.51 18.51 3.60
N THR A 204 -9.02 19.69 3.98
CA THR A 204 -8.96 20.85 3.09
C THR A 204 -7.52 21.35 3.02
N LEU A 205 -7.02 21.53 1.80
CA LEU A 205 -5.69 22.05 1.55
C LEU A 205 -5.78 23.31 0.68
N GLU A 206 -4.85 24.23 0.89
CA GLU A 206 -4.67 25.44 0.10
C GLU A 206 -3.32 25.44 -0.60
N ARG A 207 -3.20 26.13 -1.70
CA ARG A 207 -1.94 26.29 -2.42
C ARG A 207 -0.90 27.00 -1.54
N ASN A 208 0.32 26.48 -1.56
CA ASN A 208 1.47 27.13 -0.96
C ASN A 208 2.12 28.10 -1.96
N ASP A 209 1.82 29.40 -1.83
CA ASP A 209 2.40 30.43 -2.71
C ASP A 209 3.91 30.64 -2.49
N LYS A 210 4.45 30.11 -1.39
CA LYS A 210 5.88 30.19 -1.02
C LYS A 210 6.61 28.87 -1.23
N TYR A 211 6.01 27.93 -1.97
CA TYR A 211 6.64 26.64 -2.22
C TYR A 211 8.01 26.81 -2.88
N TRP A 212 9.00 26.12 -2.38
CA TRP A 212 10.39 26.17 -2.86
C TRP A 212 10.56 25.59 -4.28
N GLY A 213 9.68 24.72 -4.72
CA GLY A 213 9.64 24.15 -6.06
C GLY A 213 8.66 24.88 -6.99
N THR A 214 8.14 24.18 -7.98
CA THR A 214 7.14 24.74 -8.91
C THR A 214 5.81 24.96 -8.18
N LYS A 215 5.35 26.20 -8.14
CA LYS A 215 4.09 26.59 -7.52
C LYS A 215 2.91 25.84 -8.17
N ALA A 216 1.97 25.36 -7.36
CA ALA A 216 0.77 24.71 -7.86
C ALA A 216 -0.12 25.68 -8.65
N THR A 217 -0.76 25.16 -9.70
CA THR A 217 -1.75 25.92 -10.47
C THR A 217 -3.10 25.93 -9.77
N ALA A 218 -3.54 24.76 -9.27
CA ALA A 218 -4.80 24.64 -8.54
C ALA A 218 -4.74 25.44 -7.22
N PRO A 219 -5.81 26.17 -6.84
CA PRO A 219 -5.85 26.95 -5.61
C PRO A 219 -5.91 26.11 -4.33
N GLY A 220 -6.30 24.84 -4.44
CA GLY A 220 -6.38 23.93 -3.29
C GLY A 220 -6.95 22.58 -3.64
N ILE A 221 -7.09 21.75 -2.61
CA ILE A 221 -7.63 20.38 -2.68
C ILE A 221 -8.70 20.23 -1.62
N ASP A 222 -9.85 19.68 -1.99
CA ASP A 222 -10.92 19.27 -1.08
C ASP A 222 -11.01 17.74 -1.10
N VAL A 223 -10.59 17.12 0.00
CA VAL A 223 -10.57 15.66 0.14
C VAL A 223 -11.82 15.21 0.87
N THR A 224 -12.48 14.18 0.33
CA THR A 224 -13.59 13.48 0.98
C THR A 224 -13.26 12.00 1.08
N TYR A 225 -13.46 11.40 2.25
CA TYR A 225 -13.31 9.96 2.41
C TYR A 225 -14.63 9.25 2.11
N VAL A 226 -14.60 8.36 1.13
CA VAL A 226 -15.76 7.62 0.62
C VAL A 226 -15.42 6.13 0.63
N PRO A 227 -15.58 5.41 1.75
CA PRO A 227 -15.23 3.98 1.86
C PRO A 227 -16.03 3.09 0.89
N ASP A 228 -17.31 3.41 0.67
CA ASP A 228 -18.15 2.66 -0.27
C ASP A 228 -17.70 2.87 -1.72
N GLY A 229 -17.34 1.78 -2.39
CA GLY A 229 -16.79 1.81 -3.75
C GLY A 229 -17.79 2.28 -4.80
N ALA A 230 -19.09 1.93 -4.66
CA ALA A 230 -20.13 2.36 -5.59
C ALA A 230 -20.40 3.86 -5.44
N ALA A 231 -20.43 4.38 -4.21
CA ALA A 231 -20.55 5.80 -3.94
C ALA A 231 -19.35 6.57 -4.51
N ARG A 232 -18.12 6.03 -4.38
CA ARG A 232 -16.91 6.62 -4.96
C ARG A 232 -16.96 6.67 -6.49
N ALA A 233 -17.34 5.58 -7.14
CA ALA A 233 -17.55 5.53 -8.59
C ALA A 233 -18.64 6.52 -9.05
N ASN A 234 -19.74 6.64 -8.29
CA ASN A 234 -20.79 7.60 -8.56
C ASN A 234 -20.31 9.05 -8.42
N ALA A 235 -19.41 9.36 -7.51
CA ALA A 235 -18.89 10.71 -7.36
C ALA A 235 -18.19 11.21 -8.64
N LEU A 236 -17.49 10.33 -9.38
CA LEU A 236 -16.93 10.63 -10.69
C LEU A 236 -18.03 10.84 -11.74
N ARG A 237 -19.03 9.93 -11.80
CA ARG A 237 -20.12 9.99 -12.79
C ARG A 237 -21.01 11.21 -12.65
N THR A 238 -21.18 11.71 -11.43
CA THR A 238 -22.05 12.86 -11.10
C THR A 238 -21.29 14.19 -11.00
N ASP A 239 -20.00 14.17 -11.39
CA ASP A 239 -19.12 15.35 -11.31
C ASP A 239 -19.07 15.98 -9.91
N THR A 240 -19.14 15.15 -8.86
CA THR A 240 -18.96 15.58 -7.47
C THR A 240 -17.53 15.36 -6.97
N ALA A 241 -16.72 14.57 -7.69
CA ALA A 241 -15.28 14.45 -7.52
C ALA A 241 -14.58 14.59 -8.88
N ASP A 242 -13.40 15.19 -8.88
CA ASP A 242 -12.53 15.31 -10.06
C ASP A 242 -11.58 14.13 -10.18
N ILE A 243 -11.08 13.65 -9.04
CA ILE A 243 -10.20 12.47 -8.95
C ILE A 243 -10.82 11.49 -7.95
N VAL A 244 -10.86 10.22 -8.33
CA VAL A 244 -11.40 9.13 -7.52
C VAL A 244 -10.37 8.03 -7.38
N GLU A 245 -10.00 7.72 -6.15
CA GLU A 245 -9.08 6.64 -5.83
C GLU A 245 -9.80 5.28 -5.86
N ALA A 246 -9.15 4.25 -6.41
CA ALA A 246 -9.58 2.86 -6.33
C ALA A 246 -11.06 2.64 -6.72
N VAL A 247 -11.38 2.90 -7.99
CA VAL A 247 -12.68 2.51 -8.57
C VAL A 247 -12.78 0.98 -8.54
N PRO A 248 -13.83 0.39 -7.93
CA PRO A 248 -13.98 -1.06 -7.93
C PRO A 248 -14.16 -1.63 -9.34
N VAL A 249 -13.61 -2.81 -9.59
CA VAL A 249 -13.76 -3.52 -10.87
C VAL A 249 -15.22 -3.64 -11.28
N ALA A 250 -16.11 -4.02 -10.37
CA ALA A 250 -17.56 -4.13 -10.61
C ALA A 250 -18.24 -2.82 -11.06
N GLN A 251 -17.59 -1.66 -10.94
CA GLN A 251 -18.11 -0.37 -11.37
C GLN A 251 -17.53 0.13 -12.70
N VAL A 252 -16.48 -0.52 -13.21
CA VAL A 252 -15.76 -0.13 -14.43
C VAL A 252 -16.71 -0.04 -15.62
N GLY A 253 -17.59 -1.04 -15.82
CA GLY A 253 -18.55 -1.06 -16.91
C GLY A 253 -19.60 0.06 -16.88
N ASN A 254 -19.71 0.80 -15.77
CA ASN A 254 -20.68 1.89 -15.58
C ASN A 254 -20.08 3.29 -15.78
N ILE A 255 -18.78 3.39 -16.08
CA ILE A 255 -18.03 4.65 -16.22
C ILE A 255 -17.44 4.73 -17.63
N ASP A 256 -17.36 5.93 -18.19
CA ASP A 256 -16.65 6.14 -19.46
C ASP A 256 -15.19 5.71 -19.30
N LYS A 257 -14.76 4.77 -20.14
CA LYS A 257 -13.41 4.22 -20.13
C LYS A 257 -12.29 5.28 -20.24
N ASN A 258 -12.58 6.41 -20.87
CA ASN A 258 -11.62 7.51 -20.99
C ASN A 258 -11.35 8.24 -19.66
N LEU A 259 -12.20 8.03 -18.66
CA LEU A 259 -12.05 8.57 -17.31
C LEU A 259 -11.36 7.58 -16.34
N LEU A 260 -11.06 6.36 -16.80
CA LEU A 260 -10.47 5.30 -16.00
C LEU A 260 -9.03 5.04 -16.42
N HIS A 261 -8.15 4.99 -15.42
CA HIS A 261 -6.72 4.77 -15.62
C HIS A 261 -6.23 3.66 -14.71
N GLU A 262 -5.77 2.58 -15.31
CA GLU A 262 -5.20 1.46 -14.57
C GLU A 262 -3.74 1.73 -14.24
N VAL A 263 -3.39 1.53 -12.98
CA VAL A 263 -2.03 1.72 -12.46
C VAL A 263 -1.58 0.41 -11.85
N ALA A 264 -0.53 -0.20 -12.41
CA ALA A 264 0.10 -1.36 -11.78
C ALA A 264 0.66 -0.97 -10.42
N THR A 265 0.37 -1.76 -9.39
CA THR A 265 0.87 -1.53 -8.04
C THR A 265 1.93 -2.58 -7.66
N PRO A 266 2.84 -2.29 -6.72
CA PRO A 266 3.80 -3.28 -6.23
C PRO A 266 3.12 -4.27 -5.26
N ARG A 267 1.89 -4.66 -5.56
CA ARG A 267 1.11 -5.62 -4.78
C ARG A 267 0.91 -6.90 -5.54
N THR A 268 1.07 -8.00 -4.84
CA THR A 268 0.83 -9.33 -5.39
C THR A 268 -0.07 -10.11 -4.44
N SER A 269 -1.21 -10.54 -4.97
CA SER A 269 -2.05 -11.54 -4.31
C SER A 269 -1.34 -12.87 -4.37
N THR A 270 -1.04 -13.46 -3.20
CA THR A 270 -0.19 -14.66 -3.08
C THR A 270 -0.81 -15.63 -2.09
N LEU A 271 -0.82 -16.91 -2.44
CA LEU A 271 -1.17 -18.00 -1.55
C LEU A 271 0.10 -18.48 -0.82
N TYR A 272 0.16 -18.27 0.49
CA TYR A 272 1.23 -18.78 1.36
C TYR A 272 0.86 -20.16 1.89
N LEU A 273 1.76 -21.12 1.79
CA LEU A 273 1.59 -22.48 2.26
C LEU A 273 2.41 -22.71 3.53
N ASN A 274 1.77 -23.22 4.57
CA ASN A 274 2.44 -23.51 5.86
C ASN A 274 3.42 -24.68 5.71
N THR A 275 4.71 -24.36 5.72
CA THR A 275 5.78 -25.34 5.55
C THR A 275 6.21 -26.02 6.85
N ARG A 276 5.76 -25.52 8.02
CA ARG A 276 6.15 -26.05 9.36
C ARG A 276 5.42 -27.33 9.71
N SER A 277 4.15 -27.44 9.32
CA SER A 277 3.27 -28.50 9.79
C SER A 277 2.13 -28.77 8.82
N GLY A 278 1.45 -29.90 9.03
CA GLY A 278 0.33 -30.31 8.20
C GLY A 278 0.75 -30.75 6.79
N PRO A 279 -0.21 -30.82 5.85
CA PRO A 279 0.05 -31.38 4.52
C PRO A 279 1.15 -30.65 3.74
N PHE A 280 1.25 -29.33 3.89
CA PHE A 280 2.23 -28.53 3.15
C PHE A 280 3.64 -28.51 3.77
N ALA A 281 3.89 -29.26 4.86
CA ALA A 281 5.26 -29.61 5.24
C ALA A 281 5.94 -30.46 4.15
N ASP A 282 5.15 -31.25 3.39
CA ASP A 282 5.62 -32.03 2.25
C ASP A 282 5.81 -31.15 1.00
N PRO A 283 7.04 -31.01 0.46
CA PRO A 283 7.30 -30.24 -0.77
C PRO A 283 6.51 -30.76 -1.99
N ALA A 284 6.22 -32.06 -2.06
CA ALA A 284 5.48 -32.63 -3.18
C ALA A 284 4.00 -32.19 -3.17
N LEU A 285 3.40 -32.02 -1.98
CA LEU A 285 2.04 -31.50 -1.83
C LEU A 285 1.97 -29.99 -2.09
N ARG A 286 3.02 -29.23 -1.73
CA ARG A 286 3.12 -27.80 -2.15
C ARG A 286 3.18 -27.67 -3.68
N ALA A 287 3.95 -28.55 -4.32
CA ALA A 287 4.02 -28.56 -5.78
C ALA A 287 2.68 -28.99 -6.42
N ALA A 288 1.95 -29.93 -5.81
CA ALA A 288 0.61 -30.30 -6.25
C ALA A 288 -0.37 -29.14 -6.14
N ALA A 289 -0.38 -28.41 -5.02
CA ALA A 289 -1.21 -27.21 -4.84
C ALA A 289 -0.87 -26.13 -5.87
N ARG A 290 0.41 -25.86 -6.12
CA ARG A 290 0.85 -24.92 -7.16
C ARG A 290 0.34 -25.28 -8.56
N ASN A 291 0.38 -26.57 -8.92
CA ASN A 291 -0.08 -27.05 -10.22
C ASN A 291 -1.61 -27.06 -10.35
N ALA A 292 -2.33 -27.13 -9.24
CA ALA A 292 -3.78 -27.09 -9.20
C ALA A 292 -4.36 -25.69 -9.44
N VAL A 293 -3.61 -24.65 -9.07
CA VAL A 293 -4.09 -23.27 -9.15
C VAL A 293 -3.99 -22.74 -10.58
N ASP A 294 -5.08 -22.14 -11.06
CA ASP A 294 -5.17 -21.42 -12.34
C ASP A 294 -5.34 -19.91 -12.09
N PRO A 295 -4.22 -19.15 -12.07
CA PRO A 295 -4.27 -17.70 -11.89
C PRO A 295 -5.05 -16.96 -12.98
N ALA A 296 -5.05 -17.48 -14.23
CA ALA A 296 -5.77 -16.83 -15.33
C ALA A 296 -7.30 -16.87 -15.11
N ALA A 297 -7.81 -17.99 -14.59
CA ALA A 297 -9.22 -18.09 -14.21
C ALA A 297 -9.57 -17.15 -13.06
N LEU A 298 -8.69 -17.00 -12.05
CA LEU A 298 -8.87 -16.05 -10.95
C LEU A 298 -8.91 -14.60 -11.45
N ILE A 299 -7.95 -14.20 -12.28
CA ILE A 299 -7.87 -12.86 -12.86
C ILE A 299 -9.11 -12.55 -13.70
N LYS A 300 -9.54 -13.50 -14.52
CA LYS A 300 -10.74 -13.34 -15.37
C LYS A 300 -12.01 -13.19 -14.53
N THR A 301 -12.15 -13.97 -13.46
CA THR A 301 -13.41 -14.06 -12.70
C THR A 301 -13.52 -12.97 -11.64
N VAL A 302 -12.43 -12.70 -10.89
CA VAL A 302 -12.44 -11.76 -9.75
C VAL A 302 -12.05 -10.36 -10.18
N PHE A 303 -11.02 -10.26 -11.01
CA PHE A 303 -10.51 -8.96 -11.46
C PHE A 303 -11.06 -8.53 -12.83
N GLU A 304 -11.93 -9.32 -13.45
CA GLU A 304 -12.50 -9.06 -14.79
C GLU A 304 -11.44 -8.67 -15.85
N GLY A 305 -10.20 -9.14 -15.66
CA GLY A 305 -9.04 -8.79 -16.47
C GLY A 305 -8.23 -7.57 -16.00
N HIS A 306 -8.66 -6.88 -14.94
CA HIS A 306 -8.00 -5.69 -14.38
C HIS A 306 -6.88 -6.03 -13.38
N ALA A 307 -6.12 -7.08 -13.64
CA ALA A 307 -4.90 -7.46 -12.95
C ALA A 307 -3.93 -8.11 -13.93
N ASP A 308 -2.64 -8.14 -13.58
CA ASP A 308 -1.62 -8.79 -14.41
C ASP A 308 -1.39 -10.23 -13.97
N SER A 309 -1.12 -11.09 -14.96
CA SER A 309 -0.74 -12.49 -14.71
C SER A 309 0.54 -12.57 -13.88
N PRO A 310 0.61 -13.48 -12.90
CA PRO A 310 1.77 -13.60 -12.05
C PRO A 310 2.98 -14.12 -12.85
N VAL A 311 4.12 -13.49 -12.64
CA VAL A 311 5.41 -13.89 -13.24
C VAL A 311 6.48 -14.12 -12.17
N GLY A 312 6.13 -13.96 -10.91
CA GLY A 312 6.95 -14.09 -9.72
C GLY A 312 6.31 -13.34 -8.56
N LEU A 313 7.08 -13.02 -7.52
CA LEU A 313 6.64 -12.18 -6.41
C LEU A 313 6.59 -10.70 -6.82
N LEU A 314 7.52 -10.27 -7.68
CA LEU A 314 7.65 -8.89 -8.14
C LEU A 314 6.93 -8.72 -9.49
N GLY A 315 5.94 -7.84 -9.53
CA GLY A 315 5.10 -7.58 -10.70
C GLY A 315 5.58 -6.41 -11.57
N PRO A 316 4.73 -5.97 -12.53
CA PRO A 316 5.07 -4.91 -13.49
C PRO A 316 5.43 -3.56 -12.86
N ALA A 317 4.97 -3.28 -11.63
CA ALA A 317 5.35 -2.08 -10.90
C ALA A 317 6.83 -2.06 -10.44
N VAL A 318 7.57 -3.16 -10.68
CA VAL A 318 9.02 -3.28 -10.47
C VAL A 318 9.67 -3.63 -11.81
N PRO A 319 9.88 -2.65 -12.71
CA PRO A 319 10.18 -2.90 -14.14
C PRO A 319 11.42 -3.74 -14.36
N TRP A 320 12.51 -3.47 -13.63
CA TRP A 320 13.78 -4.20 -13.75
C TRP A 320 13.67 -5.70 -13.40
N ALA A 321 12.66 -6.09 -12.61
CA ALA A 321 12.48 -7.49 -12.24
C ALA A 321 12.12 -8.36 -13.45
N ALA A 322 11.32 -7.83 -14.39
CA ALA A 322 10.93 -8.55 -15.61
C ALA A 322 12.14 -8.81 -16.52
N GLU A 323 13.09 -7.87 -16.58
CA GLU A 323 14.29 -7.95 -17.41
C GLU A 323 15.31 -8.96 -16.86
N LEU A 324 15.46 -8.98 -15.53
CA LEU A 324 16.47 -9.79 -14.84
C LEU A 324 16.00 -11.19 -14.45
N ARG A 325 14.71 -11.52 -14.65
CA ARG A 325 14.16 -12.82 -14.24
C ARG A 325 14.79 -13.96 -15.04
N ALA A 326 15.38 -14.92 -14.34
CA ALA A 326 16.11 -16.04 -14.94
C ALA A 326 15.19 -17.01 -15.71
N TRP A 327 13.89 -17.01 -15.41
CA TRP A 327 12.89 -17.80 -16.12
C TRP A 327 11.96 -16.87 -16.93
N LYS A 328 11.65 -17.27 -18.14
CA LYS A 328 10.73 -16.54 -19.01
C LYS A 328 9.27 -16.78 -18.61
N LYS A 329 8.36 -15.93 -19.08
CA LYS A 329 6.90 -16.04 -18.85
C LYS A 329 6.37 -17.45 -19.13
N GLU A 330 6.88 -18.14 -20.14
CA GLU A 330 6.48 -19.48 -20.56
C GLU A 330 6.82 -20.58 -19.52
N THR A 331 7.65 -20.29 -18.54
CA THR A 331 8.09 -21.25 -17.54
C THR A 331 7.41 -21.08 -16.18
N TYR A 332 6.53 -20.08 -16.03
CA TYR A 332 5.78 -19.88 -14.78
C TYR A 332 4.30 -20.26 -14.94
N PRO A 333 3.71 -21.09 -14.07
CA PRO A 333 2.30 -21.48 -14.15
C PRO A 333 1.39 -20.25 -14.13
N GLY A 334 0.48 -20.12 -15.10
CA GLY A 334 -0.46 -19.01 -15.20
C GLY A 334 -0.04 -17.86 -16.11
N ALA A 335 1.16 -17.85 -16.64
CA ALA A 335 1.63 -16.78 -17.54
C ALA A 335 0.96 -16.73 -18.92
N SER A 336 0.26 -17.79 -19.35
CA SER A 336 -0.27 -17.91 -20.72
C SER A 336 -1.67 -18.51 -20.85
N GLY A 337 -2.42 -18.71 -19.74
CA GLY A 337 -3.79 -19.28 -19.83
C GLY A 337 -3.88 -20.74 -20.31
N ALA A 338 -2.78 -21.36 -20.69
CA ALA A 338 -2.66 -22.81 -20.85
C ALA A 338 -2.07 -23.39 -19.58
N ALA A 339 -2.46 -24.60 -19.17
CA ALA A 339 -1.85 -25.32 -18.06
C ALA A 339 -0.33 -25.31 -18.26
N ALA A 340 0.33 -24.30 -17.74
CA ALA A 340 1.71 -24.04 -18.04
C ALA A 340 2.56 -25.08 -17.32
N THR A 341 3.19 -25.94 -18.09
CA THR A 341 4.22 -26.88 -17.66
C THR A 341 5.50 -26.18 -17.18
N GLY A 342 5.42 -24.87 -16.93
CA GLY A 342 6.55 -24.03 -16.54
C GLY A 342 7.11 -24.43 -15.19
N LYS A 343 8.35 -24.91 -15.17
CA LYS A 343 9.08 -25.25 -13.95
C LYS A 343 9.84 -24.04 -13.47
N VAL A 344 9.50 -23.53 -12.27
CA VAL A 344 10.44 -22.66 -11.55
C VAL A 344 11.74 -23.45 -11.36
N PRO A 345 12.90 -22.95 -11.79
CA PRO A 345 14.16 -23.68 -11.65
C PRO A 345 14.39 -24.07 -10.17
N GLY A 346 14.69 -25.34 -9.95
CA GLY A 346 14.93 -25.89 -8.60
C GLY A 346 13.67 -26.28 -7.82
N ALA A 347 12.46 -26.08 -8.37
CA ALA A 347 11.23 -26.50 -7.69
C ALA A 347 11.04 -28.03 -7.69
N THR A 348 10.46 -28.56 -6.61
CA THR A 348 10.10 -29.97 -6.46
C THR A 348 8.99 -30.37 -7.45
N ALA A 349 9.03 -31.59 -7.95
CA ALA A 349 7.95 -32.17 -8.76
C ALA A 349 6.69 -32.40 -7.90
N ALA A 350 5.51 -32.26 -8.53
CA ALA A 350 4.25 -32.52 -7.83
C ALA A 350 4.11 -34.00 -7.47
N GLY A 351 3.65 -34.25 -6.25
CA GLY A 351 3.20 -35.58 -5.80
C GLY A 351 1.71 -35.78 -6.05
N THR A 352 1.26 -37.01 -5.87
CA THR A 352 -0.18 -37.34 -5.81
C THR A 352 -0.72 -36.90 -4.46
N VAL A 353 -1.84 -36.17 -4.45
CA VAL A 353 -2.52 -35.77 -3.21
C VAL A 353 -3.29 -36.99 -2.67
N PRO A 354 -2.97 -37.49 -1.47
CA PRO A 354 -3.76 -38.57 -0.87
C PRO A 354 -5.23 -38.14 -0.69
N ALA A 355 -6.16 -39.02 -1.02
CA ALA A 355 -7.59 -38.69 -0.93
C ALA A 355 -7.98 -38.25 0.49
N GLY A 356 -8.70 -37.13 0.60
CA GLY A 356 -9.14 -36.60 1.88
C GLY A 356 -8.09 -35.78 2.64
N THR A 357 -6.96 -35.43 2.04
CA THR A 357 -5.97 -34.51 2.64
C THR A 357 -6.64 -33.20 3.00
N ALA A 358 -6.93 -33.00 4.30
CA ALA A 358 -7.65 -31.83 4.79
C ALA A 358 -6.72 -30.61 4.92
N ILE A 359 -7.17 -29.46 4.43
CA ILE A 359 -6.48 -28.18 4.57
C ILE A 359 -7.46 -27.09 4.98
N THR A 360 -6.97 -26.10 5.75
CA THR A 360 -7.69 -24.84 6.03
C THR A 360 -7.06 -23.75 5.19
N LEU A 361 -7.88 -23.11 4.34
CA LEU A 361 -7.55 -21.95 3.54
C LEU A 361 -8.10 -20.70 4.22
N ALA A 362 -7.23 -19.82 4.70
CA ALA A 362 -7.60 -18.60 5.36
C ALA A 362 -7.38 -17.36 4.46
N SER A 363 -8.18 -16.31 4.68
CA SER A 363 -8.00 -15.00 4.10
C SER A 363 -8.74 -13.94 4.91
N TYR A 364 -8.74 -12.68 4.45
CA TYR A 364 -9.38 -11.57 5.15
C TYR A 364 -10.31 -10.75 4.25
N THR A 365 -11.25 -10.03 4.90
CA THR A 365 -12.35 -9.31 4.25
C THR A 365 -12.03 -7.87 3.90
N ASP A 366 -10.94 -7.30 4.43
CA ASP A 366 -10.54 -5.89 4.23
C ASP A 366 -10.25 -5.55 2.75
N ARG A 367 -10.07 -6.60 1.95
CA ARG A 367 -9.96 -6.55 0.50
C ARG A 367 -10.98 -7.50 -0.12
N PRO A 368 -12.06 -6.96 -0.72
CA PRO A 368 -13.16 -7.77 -1.25
C PRO A 368 -12.70 -8.85 -2.23
N GLU A 369 -11.74 -8.53 -3.10
CA GLU A 369 -11.19 -9.43 -4.11
C GLU A 369 -10.59 -10.71 -3.50
N LEU A 370 -10.00 -10.64 -2.31
CA LEU A 370 -9.45 -11.84 -1.64
C LEU A 370 -10.57 -12.76 -1.19
N GLY A 371 -11.66 -12.20 -0.64
CA GLY A 371 -12.84 -12.98 -0.26
C GLY A 371 -13.48 -13.69 -1.45
N GLU A 372 -13.48 -13.06 -2.63
CA GLU A 372 -14.00 -13.63 -3.87
C GLU A 372 -13.06 -14.70 -4.47
N MET A 373 -11.74 -14.58 -4.26
CA MET A 373 -10.75 -15.58 -4.71
C MET A 373 -10.82 -16.88 -3.91
N VAL A 374 -11.14 -16.84 -2.62
CA VAL A 374 -11.10 -18.01 -1.72
C VAL A 374 -11.94 -19.18 -2.21
N PRO A 375 -13.25 -19.02 -2.57
CA PRO A 375 -14.06 -20.13 -3.05
C PRO A 375 -13.55 -20.72 -4.38
N LEU A 376 -13.00 -19.90 -5.27
CA LEU A 376 -12.43 -20.38 -6.53
C LEU A 376 -11.14 -21.18 -6.30
N LEU A 377 -10.26 -20.70 -5.40
CA LEU A 377 -9.08 -21.45 -4.98
C LEU A 377 -9.44 -22.76 -4.31
N ALA A 378 -10.44 -22.75 -3.44
CA ALA A 378 -10.92 -23.98 -2.79
C ALA A 378 -11.37 -25.00 -3.83
N GLN A 379 -12.18 -24.60 -4.81
CA GLN A 379 -12.62 -25.48 -5.91
C GLN A 379 -11.44 -26.07 -6.70
N GLN A 380 -10.43 -25.26 -7.03
CA GLN A 380 -9.24 -25.72 -7.77
C GLN A 380 -8.41 -26.72 -6.95
N LEU A 381 -8.22 -26.46 -5.66
CA LEU A 381 -7.49 -27.37 -4.76
C LEU A 381 -8.28 -28.65 -4.49
N GLU A 382 -9.61 -28.60 -4.38
CA GLU A 382 -10.47 -29.78 -4.26
C GLU A 382 -10.43 -30.66 -5.50
N ALA A 383 -10.38 -30.06 -6.69
CA ALA A 383 -10.20 -30.81 -7.93
C ALA A 383 -8.85 -31.58 -7.98
N ALA A 384 -7.84 -31.11 -7.25
CA ALA A 384 -6.56 -31.80 -7.10
C ALA A 384 -6.53 -32.86 -5.98
N GLY A 385 -7.63 -33.04 -5.23
CA GLY A 385 -7.77 -34.08 -4.19
C GLY A 385 -7.67 -33.58 -2.75
N PHE A 386 -7.48 -32.27 -2.51
CA PHE A 386 -7.54 -31.69 -1.17
C PHE A 386 -9.00 -31.62 -0.67
N LYS A 387 -9.18 -31.62 0.65
CA LYS A 387 -10.46 -31.28 1.29
C LYS A 387 -10.31 -29.92 1.94
N VAL A 388 -10.95 -28.89 1.38
CA VAL A 388 -10.71 -27.49 1.78
C VAL A 388 -11.78 -27.01 2.78
N THR A 389 -11.33 -26.48 3.91
CA THR A 389 -12.14 -25.67 4.82
C THR A 389 -11.73 -24.21 4.67
N GLN A 390 -12.69 -23.32 4.41
CA GLN A 390 -12.44 -21.89 4.23
C GLN A 390 -12.63 -21.15 5.56
N ASP A 391 -11.74 -20.19 5.87
CA ASP A 391 -11.81 -19.30 7.03
C ASP A 391 -11.50 -17.85 6.60
N VAL A 392 -12.54 -17.03 6.44
CA VAL A 392 -12.43 -15.65 5.97
C VAL A 392 -13.00 -14.72 7.03
N ARG A 393 -12.15 -13.88 7.62
CA ARG A 393 -12.48 -12.97 8.72
C ARG A 393 -11.76 -11.63 8.54
N GLU A 394 -11.92 -10.69 9.46
CA GLU A 394 -11.15 -9.44 9.46
C GLU A 394 -9.65 -9.70 9.63
N TYR A 395 -8.83 -8.84 9.01
CA TYR A 395 -7.37 -9.02 8.95
C TYR A 395 -6.72 -9.21 10.33
N ASN A 396 -7.07 -8.38 11.30
CA ASN A 396 -6.50 -8.43 12.65
C ASN A 396 -6.74 -9.77 13.39
N GLN A 397 -7.81 -10.49 13.01
CA GLN A 397 -8.12 -11.83 13.57
C GLN A 397 -7.31 -12.92 12.88
N ILE A 398 -7.09 -12.80 11.57
CA ILE A 398 -6.37 -13.79 10.76
C ILE A 398 -4.86 -13.68 10.98
N GLU A 399 -4.29 -12.48 11.06
CA GLU A 399 -2.84 -12.26 11.09
C GLU A 399 -2.15 -13.03 12.21
N SER A 400 -2.60 -12.85 13.46
CA SER A 400 -1.97 -13.49 14.62
C SER A 400 -2.06 -15.00 14.57
N GLU A 401 -3.18 -15.54 14.08
CA GLU A 401 -3.38 -16.99 13.93
C GLU A 401 -2.56 -17.58 12.78
N ALA A 402 -2.42 -16.85 11.68
CA ALA A 402 -1.56 -17.24 10.56
C ALA A 402 -0.08 -17.28 10.98
N LEU A 403 0.39 -16.25 11.69
CA LEU A 403 1.76 -16.22 12.24
C LEU A 403 2.00 -17.36 13.26
N ALA A 404 0.98 -17.74 14.00
CA ALA A 404 1.04 -18.91 14.90
C ALA A 404 0.98 -20.27 14.17
N GLY A 405 0.78 -20.26 12.82
CA GLY A 405 0.74 -21.48 12.00
C GLY A 405 -0.56 -22.29 12.11
N LYS A 406 -1.68 -21.65 12.50
CA LYS A 406 -2.97 -22.33 12.66
C LYS A 406 -3.60 -22.76 11.33
N PHE A 407 -3.26 -22.10 10.22
CA PHE A 407 -3.79 -22.39 8.90
C PHE A 407 -2.79 -23.15 8.05
N HIS A 408 -3.29 -23.97 7.13
CA HIS A 408 -2.46 -24.68 6.17
C HIS A 408 -2.08 -23.83 4.98
N ALA A 409 -3.00 -22.95 4.56
CA ALA A 409 -2.79 -21.99 3.49
C ALA A 409 -3.41 -20.63 3.87
N VAL A 410 -2.75 -19.54 3.50
CA VAL A 410 -3.24 -18.17 3.72
C VAL A 410 -3.13 -17.38 2.43
N LEU A 411 -4.26 -16.86 1.95
CA LEU A 411 -4.30 -15.94 0.82
C LEU A 411 -4.12 -14.51 1.33
N VAL A 412 -3.11 -13.83 0.80
CA VAL A 412 -2.76 -12.45 1.20
C VAL A 412 -2.49 -11.56 0.00
N SER A 413 -2.75 -10.26 0.14
CA SER A 413 -2.26 -9.21 -0.75
C SER A 413 -1.08 -8.51 -0.08
N ARG A 414 0.10 -8.55 -0.70
CA ARG A 414 1.33 -8.00 -0.13
C ARG A 414 1.95 -6.95 -1.02
N SER A 415 2.31 -5.81 -0.44
CA SER A 415 3.22 -4.86 -1.09
C SER A 415 4.63 -5.44 -1.06
N THR A 416 5.20 -5.66 -2.25
CA THR A 416 6.47 -6.38 -2.42
C THR A 416 7.71 -5.49 -2.32
N VAL A 417 7.53 -4.17 -2.27
CA VAL A 417 8.63 -3.21 -2.10
C VAL A 417 8.47 -2.35 -0.85
N LEU A 418 7.45 -2.58 -0.05
CA LEU A 418 7.17 -1.87 1.21
C LEU A 418 7.46 -0.35 1.14
N ASP A 419 7.63 0.29 2.30
CA ASP A 419 7.79 1.74 2.41
C ASP A 419 9.13 2.28 1.89
N SER A 420 10.14 1.44 1.76
CA SER A 420 11.48 1.83 1.28
C SER A 420 11.72 1.63 -0.22
N GLY A 421 10.75 1.06 -0.95
CA GLY A 421 10.97 0.65 -2.34
C GLY A 421 11.86 -0.57 -2.49
N ASP A 422 12.21 -1.27 -1.40
CA ASP A 422 13.17 -2.39 -1.39
C ASP A 422 12.46 -3.74 -1.19
N ALA A 423 12.54 -4.59 -2.22
CA ALA A 423 11.99 -5.94 -2.18
C ALA A 423 12.64 -6.85 -1.13
N VAL A 424 13.89 -6.58 -0.72
CA VAL A 424 14.58 -7.38 0.30
C VAL A 424 13.90 -7.26 1.65
N ALA A 425 13.36 -6.09 2.00
CA ALA A 425 12.63 -5.89 3.25
C ALA A 425 11.38 -6.79 3.31
N TYR A 426 10.64 -6.87 2.20
CA TYR A 426 9.51 -7.80 2.06
C TYR A 426 9.96 -9.26 2.16
N MET A 427 10.97 -9.66 1.36
CA MET A 427 11.46 -11.04 1.36
C MET A 427 11.98 -11.47 2.73
N THR A 428 12.68 -10.58 3.44
CA THR A 428 13.17 -10.84 4.80
C THR A 428 12.01 -11.05 5.77
N ALA A 429 11.03 -10.14 5.77
CA ALA A 429 9.91 -10.20 6.70
C ALA A 429 9.04 -11.45 6.50
N ASP A 430 8.76 -11.80 5.24
CA ASP A 430 7.77 -12.82 4.91
C ASP A 430 8.38 -14.24 4.73
N PHE A 431 9.66 -14.37 4.34
CA PHE A 431 10.24 -15.65 3.93
C PHE A 431 11.56 -16.02 4.58
N SER A 432 12.23 -15.14 5.34
CA SER A 432 13.40 -15.60 6.11
C SER A 432 12.98 -16.40 7.35
N SER A 433 13.85 -17.28 7.80
CA SER A 433 13.63 -18.10 9.01
C SER A 433 13.43 -17.23 10.27
N SER A 434 13.94 -15.99 10.28
CA SER A 434 13.79 -15.01 11.35
C SER A 434 12.75 -13.93 11.03
N GLY A 435 11.99 -14.10 9.95
CA GLY A 435 11.04 -13.08 9.47
C GLY A 435 9.89 -12.84 10.45
N SER A 436 9.60 -11.57 10.72
CA SER A 436 8.55 -11.15 11.64
C SER A 436 7.13 -11.37 11.09
N TYR A 437 7.00 -11.62 9.80
CA TYR A 437 5.73 -11.79 9.09
C TYR A 437 5.64 -13.12 8.32
N SER A 438 6.39 -14.15 8.77
CA SER A 438 6.48 -15.45 8.09
C SER A 438 5.23 -16.31 8.32
N MET A 439 4.13 -15.99 7.63
CA MET A 439 2.89 -16.80 7.67
C MET A 439 3.07 -18.20 7.05
N SER A 440 4.00 -18.35 6.10
CA SER A 440 4.36 -19.66 5.56
C SER A 440 5.22 -20.49 6.52
N GLY A 441 5.82 -19.85 7.49
CA GLY A 441 6.73 -20.46 8.44
C GLY A 441 7.93 -21.13 7.78
N LEU A 442 8.40 -20.58 6.66
CA LEU A 442 9.51 -21.13 5.91
C LEU A 442 10.80 -21.10 6.73
N HIS A 443 11.47 -22.26 6.80
CA HIS A 443 12.83 -22.42 7.30
C HIS A 443 13.64 -23.13 6.21
N ASP A 444 14.38 -22.37 5.41
CA ASP A 444 15.17 -22.87 4.30
C ASP A 444 16.49 -22.10 4.22
N GLU A 445 17.60 -22.79 4.48
CA GLU A 445 18.94 -22.19 4.50
C GLU A 445 19.32 -21.55 3.14
N LYS A 446 18.82 -22.09 2.02
CA LYS A 446 19.11 -21.53 0.68
C LYS A 446 18.38 -20.21 0.49
N VAL A 447 17.14 -20.13 0.98
CA VAL A 447 16.34 -18.89 0.96
C VAL A 447 16.99 -17.85 1.87
N ASP A 448 17.35 -18.22 3.10
CA ASP A 448 18.03 -17.32 4.05
C ASP A 448 19.35 -16.78 3.50
N ALA A 449 20.17 -17.65 2.90
CA ALA A 449 21.43 -17.25 2.29
C ALA A 449 21.23 -16.29 1.10
N ALA A 450 20.23 -16.56 0.25
CA ALA A 450 19.91 -15.70 -0.90
C ALA A 450 19.40 -14.33 -0.47
N ILE A 451 18.49 -14.27 0.51
CA ILE A 451 17.98 -13.01 1.07
C ILE A 451 19.12 -12.23 1.75
N SER A 452 19.96 -12.89 2.56
CA SER A 452 21.10 -12.28 3.25
C SER A 452 22.10 -11.69 2.25
N LYS A 453 22.38 -12.41 1.16
CA LYS A 453 23.24 -11.91 0.08
C LYS A 453 22.65 -10.66 -0.57
N ALA A 454 21.36 -10.67 -0.90
CA ALA A 454 20.68 -9.50 -1.46
C ALA A 454 20.73 -8.31 -0.47
N ALA A 455 20.51 -8.56 0.82
CA ALA A 455 20.55 -7.53 1.86
C ALA A 455 21.93 -6.87 1.99
N ALA A 456 23.00 -7.65 1.90
CA ALA A 456 24.38 -7.18 2.03
C ALA A 456 24.93 -6.49 0.76
N THR A 457 24.31 -6.72 -0.41
CA THR A 457 24.77 -6.17 -1.69
C THR A 457 24.41 -4.68 -1.78
N GLN A 458 25.36 -3.86 -2.25
CA GLN A 458 25.16 -2.42 -2.46
C GLN A 458 24.09 -2.16 -3.53
N PRO A 459 23.42 -0.99 -3.52
CA PRO A 459 22.48 -0.59 -4.57
C PRO A 459 23.06 -0.73 -5.98
N GLY A 460 22.23 -1.08 -6.95
CA GLY A 460 22.60 -1.26 -8.35
C GLY A 460 22.28 -2.66 -8.89
N ASP A 461 22.76 -2.96 -10.09
CA ASP A 461 22.38 -4.16 -10.85
C ASP A 461 22.74 -5.47 -10.15
N GLU A 462 23.87 -5.52 -9.46
CA GLU A 462 24.27 -6.74 -8.71
C GLU A 462 23.30 -7.04 -7.56
N ARG A 463 22.77 -6.00 -6.90
CA ARG A 463 21.72 -6.16 -5.90
C ARG A 463 20.41 -6.64 -6.54
N ARG A 464 20.02 -6.06 -7.67
CA ARG A 464 18.82 -6.48 -8.41
C ARG A 464 18.91 -7.96 -8.82
N LYS A 465 20.07 -8.40 -9.33
CA LYS A 465 20.33 -9.82 -9.62
C LYS A 465 20.24 -10.71 -8.37
N ALA A 466 20.78 -10.25 -7.24
CA ALA A 466 20.71 -10.99 -5.98
C ALA A 466 19.25 -11.09 -5.46
N ILE A 467 18.44 -10.03 -5.62
CA ILE A 467 17.00 -10.04 -5.32
C ILE A 467 16.27 -11.09 -6.18
N MET A 468 16.56 -11.15 -7.49
CA MET A 468 15.95 -12.15 -8.37
C MET A 468 16.36 -13.58 -8.01
N ALA A 469 17.59 -13.79 -7.54
CA ALA A 469 18.03 -15.09 -7.03
C ALA A 469 17.28 -15.47 -5.74
N ALA A 470 17.01 -14.51 -4.85
CA ALA A 470 16.20 -14.73 -3.66
C ALA A 470 14.72 -15.02 -4.02
N GLU A 471 14.13 -14.29 -4.97
CA GLU A 471 12.78 -14.59 -5.50
C GLU A 471 12.71 -16.02 -6.02
N GLN A 472 13.69 -16.45 -6.82
CA GLN A 472 13.75 -17.82 -7.34
C GLN A 472 13.83 -18.86 -6.23
N ALA A 473 14.65 -18.65 -5.22
CA ALA A 473 14.77 -19.57 -4.09
C ALA A 473 13.46 -19.71 -3.32
N ILE A 474 12.79 -18.58 -3.03
CA ILE A 474 11.48 -18.56 -2.37
C ILE A 474 10.44 -19.35 -3.18
N LEU A 475 10.32 -19.08 -4.48
CA LEU A 475 9.36 -19.76 -5.35
C LEU A 475 9.70 -21.26 -5.51
N ALA A 476 10.99 -21.62 -5.56
CA ALA A 476 11.43 -23.02 -5.64
C ALA A 476 11.07 -23.81 -4.39
N SER A 477 11.06 -23.17 -3.20
CA SER A 477 10.63 -23.80 -1.94
C SER A 477 9.16 -24.22 -1.97
N GLY A 478 8.33 -23.58 -2.83
CA GLY A 478 6.89 -23.79 -2.90
C GLY A 478 6.10 -23.15 -1.74
N ALA A 479 6.73 -22.36 -0.89
CA ALA A 479 6.07 -21.68 0.23
C ALA A 479 5.12 -20.58 -0.21
N ALA A 480 5.29 -20.05 -1.42
CA ALA A 480 4.49 -18.97 -2.00
C ALA A 480 4.05 -19.32 -3.42
N ILE A 481 2.78 -19.07 -3.72
CA ILE A 481 2.19 -19.20 -5.06
C ILE A 481 1.59 -17.83 -5.43
N PRO A 482 2.27 -16.99 -6.22
CA PRO A 482 1.70 -15.75 -6.74
C PRO A 482 0.50 -16.03 -7.64
N LEU A 483 -0.56 -15.23 -7.49
CA LEU A 483 -1.86 -15.43 -8.15
C LEU A 483 -2.24 -14.29 -9.09
N ALA A 484 -1.95 -13.06 -8.70
CA ALA A 484 -2.22 -11.87 -9.50
C ALA A 484 -1.30 -10.73 -9.07
N HIS A 485 -0.83 -9.93 -10.02
CA HIS A 485 -0.26 -8.62 -9.72
C HIS A 485 -1.39 -7.58 -9.83
N GLU A 486 -1.62 -6.88 -8.72
CA GLU A 486 -2.78 -6.01 -8.59
C GLU A 486 -2.59 -4.70 -9.35
N ARG A 487 -3.69 -4.19 -9.91
CA ARG A 487 -3.80 -2.83 -10.44
C ARG A 487 -4.80 -2.05 -9.61
N VAL A 488 -4.56 -0.77 -9.47
CA VAL A 488 -5.55 0.18 -8.96
C VAL A 488 -6.16 0.91 -10.15
N ILE A 489 -7.47 1.11 -10.14
CA ILE A 489 -8.18 1.87 -11.16
C ILE A 489 -8.44 3.26 -10.61
N GLN A 490 -7.73 4.25 -11.13
CA GLN A 490 -7.90 5.66 -10.79
C GLN A 490 -8.93 6.28 -11.72
N GLY A 491 -9.94 6.94 -11.16
CA GLY A 491 -10.92 7.72 -11.93
C GLY A 491 -10.49 9.19 -12.01
N GLU A 492 -10.53 9.78 -13.21
CA GLU A 492 -10.21 11.19 -13.45
C GLU A 492 -11.27 11.81 -14.33
N ALA A 493 -11.89 12.91 -13.90
CA ALA A 493 -12.82 13.68 -14.73
C ALA A 493 -12.12 14.23 -15.97
N ALA A 494 -12.84 14.45 -17.05
CA ALA A 494 -12.28 14.86 -18.36
C ALA A 494 -11.45 16.17 -18.30
N GLY A 495 -11.73 17.05 -17.34
CA GLY A 495 -10.98 18.30 -17.14
C GLY A 495 -9.68 18.14 -16.35
N VAL A 496 -9.39 16.96 -15.78
CA VAL A 496 -8.19 16.72 -14.97
C VAL A 496 -6.97 16.58 -15.88
N SER A 497 -5.88 17.20 -15.48
CA SER A 497 -4.56 16.97 -16.08
C SER A 497 -3.47 16.98 -15.01
N GLY A 498 -2.38 16.25 -15.25
CA GLY A 498 -1.23 16.19 -14.35
C GLY A 498 -1.44 15.42 -13.04
N ALA A 499 -2.57 14.73 -12.87
CA ALA A 499 -2.72 13.76 -11.79
C ALA A 499 -1.68 12.64 -11.96
N GLN A 500 -1.11 12.18 -10.86
CA GLN A 500 -0.08 11.16 -10.92
C GLN A 500 -0.71 9.77 -10.86
N ARG A 501 -0.22 8.89 -11.71
CA ARG A 501 -0.55 7.47 -11.75
C ARG A 501 0.66 6.68 -11.28
N ASP A 502 1.00 6.93 -10.00
CA ASP A 502 2.24 6.44 -9.39
C ASP A 502 2.10 4.97 -8.96
N PRO A 503 2.87 4.04 -9.55
CA PRO A 503 2.90 2.65 -9.10
C PRO A 503 3.26 2.50 -7.63
N GLY A 504 4.10 3.38 -7.09
CA GLY A 504 4.50 3.41 -5.68
C GLY A 504 3.42 3.93 -4.74
N GLU A 505 2.27 4.38 -5.28
CA GLU A 505 1.15 4.97 -4.54
C GLU A 505 1.52 6.22 -3.70
N ARG A 506 2.69 6.83 -3.92
CA ARG A 506 3.23 7.92 -3.08
C ARG A 506 2.83 9.31 -3.54
N ALA A 507 2.48 9.47 -4.81
CA ALA A 507 2.04 10.71 -5.41
C ALA A 507 0.69 10.53 -6.09
N LEU A 508 -0.22 11.49 -5.93
CA LEU A 508 -1.51 11.54 -6.60
C LEU A 508 -1.76 12.94 -7.15
N ILE A 509 -1.66 13.95 -6.31
CA ILE A 509 -1.81 15.35 -6.67
C ILE A 509 -0.45 16.04 -6.48
N THR A 510 0.00 16.76 -7.49
CA THR A 510 1.24 17.54 -7.47
C THR A 510 0.97 18.98 -7.85
N SER A 511 2.00 19.81 -7.83
CA SER A 511 1.92 21.18 -8.32
C SER A 511 1.48 21.30 -9.80
N ALA A 512 1.67 20.23 -10.58
CA ALA A 512 1.25 20.18 -11.99
C ALA A 512 -0.22 19.77 -12.18
N THR A 513 -0.88 19.27 -11.13
CA THR A 513 -2.27 18.81 -11.23
C THR A 513 -3.23 19.98 -11.35
N THR A 514 -4.10 19.96 -12.36
CA THR A 514 -5.09 20.99 -12.61
C THR A 514 -6.44 20.40 -12.98
N VAL A 515 -7.51 21.17 -12.78
CA VAL A 515 -8.86 20.86 -13.23
C VAL A 515 -9.35 22.02 -14.10
N LYS A 516 -9.65 21.73 -15.36
CA LYS A 516 -10.32 22.68 -16.29
C LYS A 516 -11.80 22.32 -16.30
N LYS A 517 -12.65 23.30 -16.08
CA LYS A 517 -14.11 23.19 -16.19
C LYS A 517 -14.62 23.87 -17.42
#